data_69e467a6f4b6cd59bc47c3f91a22affa
#
_entry.id   69e467a6f4b6cd59bc47c3f91a22affa
#
_cell.length_a   1.000
_cell.length_b   1.000
_cell.length_c   1.000
_cell.angle_alpha   90.00
_cell.angle_beta   90.00
_cell.angle_gamma   90.00
#
_symmetry.space_group_name_H-M   'P 1'
#
loop_
_entity.id
_entity.type
_entity.pdbx_description
1 polymer ?
#
loop_
_entity_poly.entity_id
_entity_poly.type
_entity_poly.pdbx_seq_one_letter_code
_entity_poly.pdbx_strand_id
1 'polypeptide(L)'
;MECITSWLREVPVMNIINSPLLDAILAGVESDECGAEAGECLCTMLRETRDIDESLDAVHALYPRVVALKPLIERAAKDEDMDKLKALTKVFSTAAISWVVGIAREPAHFRPLVEAVLECAARDTDRDVIEHTFDLWYELKQYLVLERYIQGRLELVDIFSKLVDILLGHLEYPRPESGNENDLFDGDREQEEKFREFRHRMGDTLKDACDVMGVTECLTKVLHAIQLWTQKHAGQANGSSVPHWQELEAPLFAMRALGRMVHKDEDIVLPQLMPLLVQIPGHEKLRFATIMVLGRYTEWTAAHPEYLEPQFNYIVESFQTDSREILRAAALSLKFFCTDCRNLLSGQVLQLQTFYDQILDKLPDLSKEEITEGVANVVAVQPVAETYRLLKTYADPLVQRLMTKANNATNEEGKLALAGELISTKSGLCEQS
;
A
#
# COMPACT_ATOMS: atom_id res chain seq x y z
N MET A 1 -8.61 35.54 -14.38
CA MET A 1 -7.55 34.53 -14.25
C MET A 1 -7.43 33.67 -15.51
N GLU A 2 -8.48 33.12 -16.07
CA GLU A 2 -8.44 32.26 -17.29
C GLU A 2 -7.73 32.91 -18.50
N CYS A 3 -7.94 34.18 -18.74
CA CYS A 3 -7.21 34.89 -19.81
C CYS A 3 -5.70 34.91 -19.60
N ILE A 4 -5.26 35.10 -18.35
CA ILE A 4 -3.82 35.12 -18.02
C ILE A 4 -3.25 33.71 -18.20
N THR A 5 -3.96 32.67 -17.75
CA THR A 5 -3.57 31.27 -17.95
C THR A 5 -3.42 30.92 -19.43
N SER A 6 -4.32 31.45 -20.28
CA SER A 6 -4.22 31.26 -21.73
C SER A 6 -3.03 32.01 -22.34
N TRP A 7 -2.73 33.21 -21.87
CA TRP A 7 -1.60 34.01 -22.35
C TRP A 7 -0.24 33.42 -21.98
N LEU A 8 -0.12 32.72 -20.88
CA LEU A 8 1.12 32.05 -20.46
C LEU A 8 1.67 31.04 -21.47
N ARG A 9 0.83 30.59 -22.41
CA ARG A 9 1.27 29.74 -23.54
C ARG A 9 2.08 30.47 -24.59
N GLU A 10 1.93 31.80 -24.66
CA GLU A 10 2.50 32.64 -25.72
C GLU A 10 3.43 33.72 -25.16
N VAL A 11 3.33 34.03 -23.86
CA VAL A 11 4.05 35.11 -23.21
C VAL A 11 5.04 34.54 -22.21
N PRO A 12 6.34 34.88 -22.25
CA PRO A 12 7.32 34.48 -21.27
C PRO A 12 6.86 34.79 -19.83
N VAL A 13 7.01 33.84 -18.92
CA VAL A 13 6.57 33.96 -17.51
C VAL A 13 7.15 35.20 -16.83
N MET A 14 8.38 35.60 -17.17
CA MET A 14 9.04 36.80 -16.65
C MET A 14 8.29 38.10 -16.94
N ASN A 15 7.54 38.17 -18.04
CA ASN A 15 6.74 39.35 -18.34
C ASN A 15 5.57 39.53 -17.39
N ILE A 16 5.00 38.40 -16.89
CA ILE A 16 3.96 38.42 -15.87
C ILE A 16 4.57 38.70 -14.49
N ILE A 17 5.70 38.08 -14.17
CA ILE A 17 6.43 38.30 -12.91
C ILE A 17 6.79 39.77 -12.70
N ASN A 18 7.24 40.43 -13.75
CA ASN A 18 7.66 41.86 -13.74
C ASN A 18 6.50 42.85 -13.88
N SER A 19 5.26 42.37 -13.82
CA SER A 19 4.06 43.20 -13.95
C SER A 19 3.19 43.13 -12.66
N PRO A 20 2.24 44.06 -12.48
CA PRO A 20 1.28 43.99 -11.37
C PRO A 20 0.39 42.75 -11.38
N LEU A 21 0.41 41.96 -12.46
CA LEU A 21 -0.40 40.74 -12.59
C LEU A 21 0.02 39.66 -11.57
N LEU A 22 1.30 39.55 -11.25
CA LEU A 22 1.75 38.60 -10.23
C LEU A 22 1.09 38.88 -8.86
N ASP A 23 1.10 40.15 -8.42
CA ASP A 23 0.48 40.52 -7.15
C ASP A 23 -1.04 40.31 -7.19
N ALA A 24 -1.70 40.53 -8.32
CA ALA A 24 -3.11 40.24 -8.51
C ALA A 24 -3.44 38.75 -8.47
N ILE A 25 -2.56 37.89 -9.04
CA ILE A 25 -2.71 36.43 -8.98
C ILE A 25 -2.56 35.95 -7.52
N LEU A 26 -1.53 36.41 -6.81
CA LEU A 26 -1.29 36.03 -5.42
C LEU A 26 -2.43 36.48 -4.50
N ALA A 27 -2.91 37.71 -4.65
CA ALA A 27 -4.09 38.21 -3.95
C ALA A 27 -5.34 37.37 -4.30
N GLY A 28 -5.45 36.91 -5.55
CA GLY A 28 -6.50 36.01 -5.98
C GLY A 28 -6.46 34.65 -5.27
N VAL A 29 -5.28 34.08 -5.05
CA VAL A 29 -5.12 32.82 -4.28
C VAL A 29 -5.59 32.97 -2.82
N GLU A 30 -5.41 34.17 -2.24
CA GLU A 30 -5.91 34.46 -0.90
C GLU A 30 -7.42 34.68 -0.84
N SER A 31 -8.06 35.01 -1.98
CA SER A 31 -9.49 35.32 -2.08
C SER A 31 -10.34 34.05 -2.02
N ASP A 32 -11.50 34.15 -1.37
CA ASP A 32 -12.49 33.07 -1.33
C ASP A 32 -13.28 32.95 -2.65
N GLU A 33 -13.35 34.05 -3.45
CA GLU A 33 -14.14 34.08 -4.67
C GLU A 33 -13.42 33.51 -5.90
N CYS A 34 -12.07 33.61 -5.98
CA CYS A 34 -11.30 33.21 -7.15
C CYS A 34 -10.02 32.42 -6.81
N GLY A 35 -9.96 31.83 -5.62
CA GLY A 35 -8.79 31.11 -5.14
C GLY A 35 -8.40 29.93 -6.02
N ALA A 36 -9.35 29.16 -6.51
CA ALA A 36 -9.09 28.00 -7.37
C ALA A 36 -8.52 28.41 -8.74
N GLU A 37 -9.11 29.41 -9.41
CA GLU A 37 -8.65 29.89 -10.72
C GLU A 37 -7.31 30.62 -10.63
N ALA A 38 -7.09 31.35 -9.55
CA ALA A 38 -5.82 32.00 -9.29
C ALA A 38 -4.71 30.98 -8.98
N GLY A 39 -5.05 29.96 -8.19
CA GLY A 39 -4.17 28.81 -7.92
C GLY A 39 -3.77 28.08 -9.19
N GLU A 40 -4.71 27.80 -10.10
CA GLU A 40 -4.38 27.15 -11.38
C GLU A 40 -3.53 28.04 -12.29
N CYS A 41 -3.80 29.35 -12.29
CA CYS A 41 -2.98 30.31 -12.99
C CYS A 41 -1.53 30.31 -12.47
N LEU A 42 -1.34 30.32 -11.14
CA LEU A 42 -0.03 30.24 -10.51
C LEU A 42 0.64 28.89 -10.80
N CYS A 43 -0.09 27.77 -10.76
CA CYS A 43 0.43 26.46 -11.14
C CYS A 43 0.96 26.45 -12.59
N THR A 44 0.26 27.13 -13.51
CA THR A 44 0.72 27.24 -14.90
C THR A 44 2.03 28.02 -15.00
N MET A 45 2.16 29.13 -14.26
CA MET A 45 3.41 29.87 -14.17
C MET A 45 4.57 29.03 -13.62
N LEU A 46 4.31 28.24 -12.57
CA LEU A 46 5.29 27.37 -11.96
C LEU A 46 5.77 26.27 -12.93
N ARG A 47 4.87 25.70 -13.72
CA ARG A 47 5.23 24.69 -14.75
C ARG A 47 6.16 25.24 -15.82
N GLU A 48 6.06 26.55 -16.18
CA GLU A 48 6.96 27.20 -17.12
C GLU A 48 8.39 27.38 -16.57
N THR A 49 8.61 27.15 -15.27
CA THR A 49 9.93 27.25 -14.62
C THR A 49 10.58 25.90 -14.31
N ARG A 50 10.12 24.81 -14.96
CA ARG A 50 10.64 23.45 -14.73
C ARG A 50 12.12 23.27 -15.07
N ASP A 51 12.57 23.93 -16.14
CA ASP A 51 14.01 24.03 -16.39
C ASP A 51 14.59 25.10 -15.46
N ILE A 52 15.05 24.66 -14.29
CA ILE A 52 15.51 25.55 -13.25
C ILE A 52 16.76 26.31 -13.65
N ASP A 53 17.62 25.70 -14.47
CA ASP A 53 18.88 26.30 -14.91
C ASP A 53 18.64 27.44 -15.92
N GLU A 54 17.60 27.33 -16.77
CA GLU A 54 17.17 28.38 -17.67
C GLU A 54 16.25 29.42 -17.02
N SER A 55 15.61 29.08 -15.88
CA SER A 55 14.56 29.87 -15.23
C SER A 55 14.97 30.44 -13.87
N LEU A 56 16.26 30.54 -13.55
CA LEU A 56 16.75 30.96 -12.23
C LEU A 56 16.13 32.26 -11.74
N ASP A 57 16.04 33.29 -12.58
CA ASP A 57 15.48 34.59 -12.22
C ASP A 57 13.99 34.48 -11.87
N ALA A 58 13.25 33.66 -12.62
CA ALA A 58 11.84 33.41 -12.34
C ALA A 58 11.64 32.62 -11.04
N VAL A 59 12.47 31.60 -10.79
CA VAL A 59 12.47 30.84 -9.56
C VAL A 59 12.79 31.73 -8.35
N HIS A 60 13.82 32.55 -8.44
CA HIS A 60 14.19 33.51 -7.37
C HIS A 60 13.08 34.52 -7.08
N ALA A 61 12.31 34.92 -8.06
CA ALA A 61 11.19 35.84 -7.88
C ALA A 61 9.95 35.15 -7.30
N LEU A 62 9.63 33.93 -7.75
CA LEU A 62 8.42 33.20 -7.37
C LEU A 62 8.57 32.48 -6.03
N TYR A 63 9.73 31.88 -5.74
CA TYR A 63 9.96 31.05 -4.56
C TYR A 63 9.54 31.74 -3.23
N PRO A 64 10.04 32.94 -2.90
CA PRO A 64 9.66 33.60 -1.65
C PRO A 64 8.16 33.94 -1.60
N ARG A 65 7.54 34.22 -2.75
CA ARG A 65 6.11 34.52 -2.84
C ARG A 65 5.25 33.27 -2.60
N VAL A 66 5.67 32.12 -3.18
CA VAL A 66 4.98 30.83 -2.95
C VAL A 66 5.12 30.40 -1.49
N VAL A 67 6.31 30.47 -0.91
CA VAL A 67 6.52 30.10 0.51
C VAL A 67 5.74 31.01 1.46
N ALA A 68 5.52 32.29 1.11
CA ALA A 68 4.72 33.22 1.89
C ALA A 68 3.24 32.81 2.00
N LEU A 69 2.72 31.95 1.10
CA LEU A 69 1.37 31.39 1.19
C LEU A 69 1.21 30.29 2.24
N LYS A 70 2.29 29.75 2.80
CA LYS A 70 2.26 28.63 3.77
C LYS A 70 1.30 28.86 4.94
N PRO A 71 1.23 30.04 5.60
CA PRO A 71 0.28 30.28 6.69
C PRO A 71 -1.21 30.11 6.31
N LEU A 72 -1.53 30.19 5.01
CA LEU A 72 -2.90 29.98 4.54
C LEU A 72 -3.35 28.53 4.68
N ILE A 73 -2.43 27.55 4.73
CA ILE A 73 -2.75 26.12 4.91
C ILE A 73 -3.47 25.93 6.26
N GLU A 74 -2.87 26.43 7.34
CA GLU A 74 -3.45 26.33 8.68
C GLU A 74 -4.78 27.06 8.77
N ARG A 75 -4.87 28.24 8.15
CA ARG A 75 -6.10 29.03 8.11
C ARG A 75 -7.22 28.29 7.37
N ALA A 76 -6.95 27.80 6.15
CA ALA A 76 -7.94 27.06 5.37
C ALA A 76 -8.41 25.79 6.11
N ALA A 77 -7.49 25.05 6.73
CA ALA A 77 -7.85 23.89 7.53
C ALA A 77 -8.70 24.22 8.76
N LYS A 78 -8.40 25.36 9.44
CA LYS A 78 -9.19 25.82 10.61
C LYS A 78 -10.58 26.30 10.22
N ASP A 79 -10.69 26.95 9.07
CA ASP A 79 -11.96 27.48 8.56
C ASP A 79 -12.76 26.38 7.79
N GLU A 80 -12.25 25.13 7.75
CA GLU A 80 -12.81 23.98 7.02
C GLU A 80 -13.04 24.28 5.53
N ASP A 81 -12.24 25.18 4.95
CA ASP A 81 -12.29 25.56 3.54
C ASP A 81 -11.49 24.56 2.69
N MET A 82 -12.15 23.50 2.27
CA MET A 82 -11.54 22.39 1.52
C MET A 82 -11.11 22.80 0.11
N ASP A 83 -11.86 23.66 -0.55
CA ASP A 83 -11.55 24.14 -1.91
C ASP A 83 -10.25 24.96 -1.90
N LYS A 84 -10.10 25.82 -0.90
CA LYS A 84 -8.87 26.60 -0.70
C LYS A 84 -7.69 25.73 -0.32
N LEU A 85 -7.89 24.76 0.58
CA LEU A 85 -6.85 23.81 0.96
C LEU A 85 -6.37 23.00 -0.25
N LYS A 86 -7.29 22.54 -1.09
CA LYS A 86 -7.00 21.82 -2.34
C LYS A 86 -6.23 22.69 -3.33
N ALA A 87 -6.63 23.94 -3.51
CA ALA A 87 -5.93 24.90 -4.39
C ALA A 87 -4.50 25.18 -3.90
N LEU A 88 -4.29 25.41 -2.59
CA LEU A 88 -2.98 25.62 -1.99
C LEU A 88 -2.10 24.36 -2.14
N THR A 89 -2.65 23.17 -1.89
CA THR A 89 -1.93 21.90 -2.05
C THR A 89 -1.44 21.72 -3.48
N LYS A 90 -2.27 22.03 -4.48
CA LYS A 90 -1.87 22.02 -5.89
C LYS A 90 -0.74 23.01 -6.18
N VAL A 91 -0.80 24.22 -5.64
CA VAL A 91 0.24 25.23 -5.83
C VAL A 91 1.56 24.76 -5.23
N PHE A 92 1.59 24.32 -3.98
CA PHE A 92 2.83 23.85 -3.34
C PHE A 92 3.40 22.60 -3.99
N SER A 93 2.55 21.61 -4.33
CA SER A 93 2.99 20.39 -5.02
C SER A 93 3.51 20.71 -6.42
N THR A 94 2.85 21.59 -7.18
CA THR A 94 3.32 21.99 -8.51
C THR A 94 4.65 22.74 -8.43
N ALA A 95 4.83 23.65 -7.46
CA ALA A 95 6.09 24.36 -7.25
C ALA A 95 7.21 23.38 -6.91
N ALA A 96 6.97 22.46 -5.97
CA ALA A 96 7.96 21.49 -5.53
C ALA A 96 8.35 20.50 -6.65
N ILE A 97 7.40 20.03 -7.45
CA ILE A 97 7.67 19.20 -8.63
C ILE A 97 8.44 19.99 -9.70
N SER A 98 8.04 21.23 -9.97
CA SER A 98 8.74 22.06 -10.95
C SER A 98 10.20 22.35 -10.56
N TRP A 99 10.47 22.46 -9.27
CA TRP A 99 11.81 22.77 -8.73
C TRP A 99 12.48 21.57 -8.04
N VAL A 100 12.07 20.36 -8.38
CA VAL A 100 12.57 19.13 -7.73
C VAL A 100 14.09 18.97 -7.83
N VAL A 101 14.69 19.36 -8.94
CA VAL A 101 16.16 19.37 -9.13
C VAL A 101 16.83 20.37 -8.19
N GLY A 102 16.24 21.57 -8.03
CA GLY A 102 16.70 22.58 -7.08
C GLY A 102 16.61 22.07 -5.63
N ILE A 103 15.50 21.44 -5.28
CA ILE A 103 15.32 20.81 -3.95
C ILE A 103 16.43 19.78 -3.68
N ALA A 104 16.74 18.94 -4.66
CA ALA A 104 17.79 17.93 -4.50
C ALA A 104 19.22 18.52 -4.43
N ARG A 105 19.46 19.65 -5.11
CA ARG A 105 20.76 20.35 -5.13
C ARG A 105 20.98 21.21 -3.87
N GLU A 106 19.94 21.95 -3.46
CA GLU A 106 19.98 22.93 -2.35
C GLU A 106 18.86 22.68 -1.34
N PRO A 107 18.84 21.50 -0.69
CA PRO A 107 17.74 21.08 0.16
C PRO A 107 17.43 22.06 1.29
N ALA A 108 18.44 22.64 1.91
CA ALA A 108 18.26 23.62 3.00
C ALA A 108 17.48 24.87 2.53
N HIS A 109 17.74 25.36 1.31
CA HIS A 109 17.04 26.50 0.74
C HIS A 109 15.57 26.19 0.46
N PHE A 110 15.29 25.04 -0.16
CA PHE A 110 13.95 24.64 -0.55
C PHE A 110 13.15 23.89 0.52
N ARG A 111 13.76 23.59 1.67
CA ARG A 111 13.10 22.88 2.77
C ARG A 111 11.74 23.46 3.17
N PRO A 112 11.56 24.81 3.30
CA PRO A 112 10.25 25.38 3.63
C PRO A 112 9.12 25.02 2.66
N LEU A 113 9.43 24.82 1.38
CA LEU A 113 8.47 24.41 0.36
C LEU A 113 8.08 22.91 0.55
N VAL A 114 9.06 22.03 0.77
CA VAL A 114 8.81 20.61 1.00
C VAL A 114 8.00 20.41 2.30
N GLU A 115 8.31 21.20 3.33
CA GLU A 115 7.52 21.23 4.60
C GLU A 115 6.08 21.73 4.38
N ALA A 116 5.84 22.66 3.45
CA ALA A 116 4.48 23.10 3.14
C ALA A 116 3.68 21.96 2.49
N VAL A 117 4.28 21.18 1.58
CA VAL A 117 3.62 20.00 0.99
C VAL A 117 3.37 18.93 2.03
N LEU A 118 4.33 18.68 2.93
CA LEU A 118 4.16 17.75 4.05
C LEU A 118 3.02 18.17 4.97
N GLU A 119 2.90 19.47 5.25
CA GLU A 119 1.81 20.03 6.06
C GLU A 119 0.45 19.82 5.38
N CYS A 120 0.35 20.03 4.06
CA CYS A 120 -0.86 19.68 3.31
C CYS A 120 -1.19 18.19 3.42
N ALA A 121 -0.19 17.31 3.30
CA ALA A 121 -0.37 15.86 3.45
C ALA A 121 -0.83 15.45 4.85
N ALA A 122 -0.50 16.22 5.88
CA ALA A 122 -0.88 15.93 7.26
C ALA A 122 -2.34 16.25 7.59
N ARG A 123 -3.06 16.93 6.70
CA ARG A 123 -4.47 17.32 6.97
C ARG A 123 -5.39 16.12 6.72
N ASP A 124 -6.18 15.78 7.74
CA ASP A 124 -7.08 14.63 7.75
C ASP A 124 -8.50 15.03 7.32
N THR A 125 -8.64 15.60 6.13
CA THR A 125 -9.93 16.15 5.74
C THR A 125 -10.44 15.68 4.38
N ASP A 126 -9.59 15.61 3.36
CA ASP A 126 -9.99 15.19 2.03
C ASP A 126 -8.86 14.35 1.38
N ARG A 127 -9.21 13.16 0.94
CA ARG A 127 -8.27 12.26 0.25
C ARG A 127 -7.70 12.89 -1.02
N ASP A 128 -8.51 13.67 -1.73
CA ASP A 128 -8.08 14.38 -2.93
C ASP A 128 -6.96 15.39 -2.62
N VAL A 129 -6.97 16.03 -1.44
CA VAL A 129 -5.90 16.94 -1.00
C VAL A 129 -4.59 16.19 -0.84
N ILE A 130 -4.63 15.05 -0.15
CA ILE A 130 -3.44 14.23 0.11
C ILE A 130 -2.87 13.66 -1.19
N GLU A 131 -3.74 13.19 -2.09
CA GLU A 131 -3.34 12.61 -3.39
C GLU A 131 -2.55 13.59 -4.26
N HIS A 132 -2.84 14.88 -4.18
CA HIS A 132 -2.08 15.90 -4.90
C HIS A 132 -0.61 16.01 -4.45
N THR A 133 -0.24 15.42 -3.32
CA THR A 133 1.14 15.43 -2.82
C THR A 133 1.96 14.23 -3.29
N PHE A 134 1.34 13.13 -3.75
CA PHE A 134 2.03 11.87 -4.03
C PHE A 134 3.07 11.98 -5.13
N ASP A 135 2.76 12.72 -6.19
CA ASP A 135 3.68 12.89 -7.33
C ASP A 135 5.00 13.57 -6.91
N LEU A 136 4.95 14.50 -5.94
CA LEU A 136 6.17 15.11 -5.42
C LEU A 136 7.10 14.07 -4.78
N TRP A 137 6.56 13.20 -3.92
CA TRP A 137 7.36 12.21 -3.19
C TRP A 137 8.03 11.24 -4.14
N TYR A 138 7.30 10.81 -5.18
CA TYR A 138 7.84 9.98 -6.25
C TYR A 138 8.95 10.71 -7.02
N GLU A 139 8.70 11.91 -7.51
CA GLU A 139 9.67 12.69 -8.28
C GLU A 139 10.93 13.01 -7.46
N LEU A 140 10.76 13.45 -6.22
CA LEU A 140 11.87 13.81 -5.34
C LEU A 140 12.74 12.58 -5.00
N LYS A 141 12.12 11.42 -4.75
CA LYS A 141 12.83 10.17 -4.54
C LYS A 141 13.73 9.81 -5.70
N GLN A 142 13.31 10.02 -6.97
CA GLN A 142 14.12 9.69 -8.15
C GLN A 142 15.49 10.41 -8.14
N TYR A 143 15.55 11.59 -7.54
CA TYR A 143 16.79 12.33 -7.38
C TYR A 143 17.55 11.94 -6.12
N LEU A 144 16.89 11.85 -4.96
CA LEU A 144 17.53 11.62 -3.67
C LEU A 144 18.21 10.25 -3.52
N VAL A 145 17.81 9.25 -4.32
CA VAL A 145 18.48 7.94 -4.35
C VAL A 145 19.79 7.94 -5.12
N LEU A 146 20.07 8.98 -5.91
CA LEU A 146 21.31 9.11 -6.68
C LEU A 146 22.46 9.58 -5.78
N GLU A 147 23.64 8.96 -5.92
CA GLU A 147 24.83 9.29 -5.11
C GLU A 147 25.20 10.79 -5.14
N ARG A 148 25.02 11.43 -6.29
CA ARG A 148 25.32 12.88 -6.45
C ARG A 148 24.45 13.77 -5.56
N TYR A 149 23.32 13.29 -5.06
CA TYR A 149 22.39 14.03 -4.19
C TYR A 149 22.33 13.47 -2.76
N ILE A 150 23.36 12.73 -2.34
CA ILE A 150 23.41 12.14 -1.00
C ILE A 150 23.20 13.18 0.11
N GLN A 151 23.72 14.40 -0.07
CA GLN A 151 23.52 15.47 0.89
C GLN A 151 22.03 15.86 0.98
N GLY A 152 21.35 15.98 -0.16
CA GLY A 152 19.92 16.23 -0.20
C GLY A 152 19.11 15.15 0.51
N ARG A 153 19.48 13.89 0.30
CA ARG A 153 18.89 12.75 1.01
C ARG A 153 19.04 12.87 2.52
N LEU A 154 20.26 13.15 3.01
CA LEU A 154 20.55 13.26 4.45
C LEU A 154 19.80 14.44 5.11
N GLU A 155 19.64 15.55 4.41
CA GLU A 155 18.95 16.73 4.92
C GLU A 155 17.42 16.64 4.90
N LEU A 156 16.85 15.76 4.05
CA LEU A 156 15.39 15.61 3.92
C LEU A 156 14.85 14.31 4.52
N VAL A 157 15.70 13.41 4.99
CA VAL A 157 15.28 12.11 5.53
C VAL A 157 14.27 12.23 6.69
N ASP A 158 14.37 13.26 7.51
CA ASP A 158 13.43 13.53 8.60
C ASP A 158 12.04 13.93 8.08
N ILE A 159 11.95 14.58 6.93
CA ILE A 159 10.68 14.90 6.27
C ILE A 159 10.02 13.61 5.78
N PHE A 160 10.78 12.71 5.13
CA PHE A 160 10.25 11.41 4.72
C PHE A 160 9.86 10.55 5.93
N SER A 161 10.59 10.66 7.04
CA SER A 161 10.20 10.00 8.29
C SER A 161 8.83 10.48 8.79
N LYS A 162 8.59 11.79 8.82
CA LYS A 162 7.28 12.36 9.17
C LYS A 162 6.19 11.98 8.17
N LEU A 163 6.54 11.92 6.88
CA LEU A 163 5.60 11.47 5.84
C LEU A 163 5.10 10.06 6.11
N VAL A 164 5.98 9.13 6.49
CA VAL A 164 5.58 7.75 6.83
C VAL A 164 4.60 7.74 8.01
N ASP A 165 4.82 8.56 9.05
CA ASP A 165 3.90 8.66 10.18
C ASP A 165 2.52 9.19 9.76
N ILE A 166 2.49 10.21 8.89
CA ILE A 166 1.27 10.77 8.32
C ILE A 166 0.52 9.72 7.49
N LEU A 167 1.23 9.01 6.61
CA LEU A 167 0.64 7.98 5.76
C LEU A 167 0.08 6.82 6.59
N LEU A 168 0.74 6.40 7.67
CA LEU A 168 0.21 5.38 8.60
C LEU A 168 -1.14 5.81 9.19
N GLY A 169 -1.29 7.08 9.58
CA GLY A 169 -2.58 7.60 10.05
C GLY A 169 -3.67 7.56 8.97
N HIS A 170 -3.35 8.00 7.75
CA HIS A 170 -4.32 8.00 6.64
C HIS A 170 -4.69 6.60 6.11
N LEU A 171 -3.86 5.58 6.39
CA LEU A 171 -4.17 4.18 6.08
C LEU A 171 -5.28 3.60 6.96
N GLU A 172 -5.60 4.23 8.10
CA GLU A 172 -6.66 3.73 8.99
C GLU A 172 -8.02 3.73 8.28
N TYR A 173 -8.78 2.65 8.51
CA TYR A 173 -10.17 2.62 8.11
C TYR A 173 -10.97 3.70 8.85
N PRO A 174 -12.00 4.29 8.22
CA PRO A 174 -12.87 5.23 8.91
C PRO A 174 -13.56 4.56 10.10
N ARG A 175 -13.88 5.36 11.12
CA ARG A 175 -14.65 4.90 12.27
C ARG A 175 -16.11 5.30 12.07
N PRO A 176 -17.04 4.32 11.94
CA PRO A 176 -18.46 4.65 11.80
C PRO A 176 -18.97 5.40 13.03
N GLU A 177 -19.76 6.44 12.83
CA GLU A 177 -20.40 7.18 13.94
C GLU A 177 -21.32 6.29 14.78
N SER A 178 -21.96 5.29 14.15
CA SER A 178 -22.80 4.29 14.80
C SER A 178 -22.04 3.35 15.74
N GLY A 179 -20.71 3.28 15.61
CA GLY A 179 -19.88 2.27 16.28
C GLY A 179 -20.07 0.84 15.75
N ASN A 180 -20.89 0.65 14.71
CA ASN A 180 -21.13 -0.65 14.08
C ASN A 180 -20.23 -0.81 12.86
N GLU A 181 -19.37 -1.81 12.87
CA GLU A 181 -18.42 -2.08 11.78
C GLU A 181 -19.07 -2.43 10.43
N ASN A 182 -20.33 -2.88 10.45
CA ASN A 182 -21.08 -3.11 9.21
C ASN A 182 -21.48 -1.81 8.49
N ASP A 183 -21.36 -0.67 9.18
CA ASP A 183 -21.66 0.66 8.65
C ASP A 183 -20.40 1.36 8.10
N LEU A 184 -19.30 0.63 7.91
CA LEU A 184 -18.12 1.15 7.22
C LEU A 184 -18.54 1.73 5.86
N PHE A 185 -18.13 2.96 5.59
CA PHE A 185 -18.50 3.72 4.38
C PHE A 185 -20.03 3.85 4.19
N ASP A 186 -20.83 3.81 5.26
CA ASP A 186 -22.32 3.84 5.21
C ASP A 186 -22.92 2.76 4.30
N GLY A 187 -22.19 1.65 4.09
CA GLY A 187 -22.55 0.57 3.17
C GLY A 187 -22.33 0.91 1.69
N ASP A 188 -21.72 2.05 1.38
CA ASP A 188 -21.41 2.49 0.02
C ASP A 188 -20.17 1.78 -0.51
N ARG A 189 -20.39 0.86 -1.45
CA ARG A 189 -19.30 0.10 -2.11
C ARG A 189 -18.38 0.96 -2.96
N GLU A 190 -18.87 2.04 -3.54
CA GLU A 190 -18.05 2.95 -4.35
C GLU A 190 -17.05 3.68 -3.46
N GLN A 191 -17.47 4.12 -2.27
CA GLN A 191 -16.57 4.74 -1.29
C GLN A 191 -15.54 3.74 -0.75
N GLU A 192 -15.94 2.50 -0.51
CA GLU A 192 -14.99 1.45 -0.11
C GLU A 192 -13.94 1.18 -1.19
N GLU A 193 -14.34 1.12 -2.47
CA GLU A 193 -13.41 0.91 -3.59
C GLU A 193 -12.46 2.10 -3.76
N LYS A 194 -12.97 3.34 -3.73
CA LYS A 194 -12.13 4.56 -3.74
C LYS A 194 -11.12 4.57 -2.59
N PHE A 195 -11.53 4.16 -1.39
CA PHE A 195 -10.60 4.06 -0.27
C PHE A 195 -9.54 2.98 -0.48
N ARG A 196 -9.90 1.86 -1.08
CA ARG A 196 -8.96 0.79 -1.43
C ARG A 196 -7.92 1.29 -2.44
N GLU A 197 -8.35 1.98 -3.50
CA GLU A 197 -7.45 2.58 -4.48
C GLU A 197 -6.51 3.61 -3.85
N PHE A 198 -7.05 4.49 -3.02
CA PHE A 198 -6.28 5.47 -2.26
C PHE A 198 -5.21 4.81 -1.38
N ARG A 199 -5.56 3.74 -0.64
CA ARG A 199 -4.58 2.98 0.16
C ARG A 199 -3.48 2.37 -0.70
N HIS A 200 -3.78 1.89 -1.90
CA HIS A 200 -2.76 1.37 -2.81
C HIS A 200 -1.78 2.46 -3.25
N ARG A 201 -2.28 3.65 -3.60
CA ARG A 201 -1.43 4.80 -3.93
C ARG A 201 -0.57 5.25 -2.74
N MET A 202 -1.12 5.29 -1.54
CA MET A 202 -0.33 5.51 -0.32
C MET A 202 0.74 4.43 -0.11
N GLY A 203 0.42 3.17 -0.40
CA GLY A 203 1.38 2.07 -0.36
C GLY A 203 2.55 2.27 -1.33
N ASP A 204 2.32 2.86 -2.50
CA ASP A 204 3.40 3.22 -3.43
C ASP A 204 4.23 4.38 -2.88
N THR A 205 3.60 5.42 -2.32
CA THR A 205 4.32 6.52 -1.66
C THR A 205 5.14 6.05 -0.45
N LEU A 206 4.66 5.05 0.30
CA LEU A 206 5.44 4.41 1.37
C LEU A 206 6.71 3.73 0.83
N LYS A 207 6.64 3.09 -0.33
CA LYS A 207 7.82 2.49 -0.99
C LYS A 207 8.81 3.59 -1.41
N ASP A 208 8.32 4.70 -1.95
CA ASP A 208 9.16 5.86 -2.29
C ASP A 208 9.86 6.42 -1.05
N ALA A 209 9.15 6.54 0.06
CA ALA A 209 9.75 6.95 1.34
C ALA A 209 10.79 5.92 1.84
N CYS A 210 10.50 4.64 1.68
CA CYS A 210 11.42 3.55 2.04
C CYS A 210 12.72 3.58 1.22
N ASP A 211 12.67 3.92 -0.07
CA ASP A 211 13.87 4.09 -0.91
C ASP A 211 14.78 5.20 -0.39
N VAL A 212 14.21 6.26 0.20
CA VAL A 212 14.96 7.38 0.77
C VAL A 212 15.48 7.08 2.17
N MET A 213 14.62 6.55 3.05
CA MET A 213 14.94 6.33 4.47
C MET A 213 15.70 5.04 4.73
N GLY A 214 15.44 4.01 3.93
CA GLY A 214 15.84 2.64 4.17
C GLY A 214 14.74 1.79 4.82
N VAL A 215 14.82 0.50 4.54
CA VAL A 215 13.80 -0.51 4.93
C VAL A 215 13.69 -0.63 6.46
N THR A 216 14.81 -0.71 7.16
CA THR A 216 14.86 -0.90 8.61
C THR A 216 14.15 0.23 9.36
N GLU A 217 14.33 1.48 8.92
CA GLU A 217 13.66 2.64 9.54
C GLU A 217 12.14 2.58 9.33
N CYS A 218 11.68 2.22 8.13
CA CYS A 218 10.26 2.08 7.84
C CYS A 218 9.62 0.93 8.65
N LEU A 219 10.28 -0.23 8.73
CA LEU A 219 9.81 -1.36 9.54
C LEU A 219 9.82 -1.03 11.04
N THR A 220 10.78 -0.23 11.51
CA THR A 220 10.83 0.23 12.90
C THR A 220 9.60 1.07 13.26
N LYS A 221 9.12 1.92 12.35
CA LYS A 221 7.87 2.68 12.55
C LYS A 221 6.65 1.76 12.62
N VAL A 222 6.57 0.76 11.75
CA VAL A 222 5.53 -0.27 11.79
C VAL A 222 5.55 -1.03 13.13
N LEU A 223 6.72 -1.48 13.57
CA LEU A 223 6.90 -2.16 14.86
C LEU A 223 6.44 -1.27 16.02
N HIS A 224 6.84 -0.02 16.02
CA HIS A 224 6.44 0.94 17.06
C HIS A 224 4.92 1.15 17.10
N ALA A 225 4.27 1.27 15.94
CA ALA A 225 2.82 1.43 15.86
C ALA A 225 2.08 0.21 16.45
N ILE A 226 2.51 -1.02 16.09
CA ILE A 226 1.95 -2.27 16.62
C ILE A 226 2.18 -2.37 18.14
N GLN A 227 3.37 -2.07 18.62
CA GLN A 227 3.69 -2.10 20.05
C GLN A 227 2.87 -1.07 20.83
N LEU A 228 2.70 0.13 20.30
CA LEU A 228 1.90 1.19 20.92
C LEU A 228 0.44 0.78 21.06
N TRP A 229 -0.16 0.19 20.00
CA TRP A 229 -1.49 -0.34 20.06
C TRP A 229 -1.60 -1.46 21.11
N THR A 230 -0.64 -2.39 21.11
CA THR A 230 -0.62 -3.52 22.06
C THR A 230 -0.57 -3.02 23.51
N GLN A 231 0.25 -2.02 23.80
CA GLN A 231 0.34 -1.43 25.14
C GLN A 231 -0.96 -0.76 25.58
N LYS A 232 -1.66 -0.10 24.65
CA LYS A 232 -2.89 0.65 24.96
C LYS A 232 -4.14 -0.23 25.04
N HIS A 233 -4.26 -1.24 24.18
CA HIS A 233 -5.54 -1.87 23.87
C HIS A 233 -5.56 -3.40 24.00
N ALA A 234 -4.43 -4.13 24.05
CA ALA A 234 -4.45 -5.59 24.05
C ALA A 234 -5.24 -6.19 25.23
N GLY A 235 -5.19 -5.55 26.39
CA GLY A 235 -5.96 -5.99 27.58
C GLY A 235 -7.48 -5.79 27.47
N GLN A 236 -7.96 -5.07 26.45
CA GLN A 236 -9.37 -4.80 26.21
C GLN A 236 -9.95 -5.65 25.08
N ALA A 237 -9.11 -6.34 24.30
CA ALA A 237 -9.54 -7.23 23.23
C ALA A 237 -10.21 -8.48 23.82
N ASN A 238 -11.41 -8.82 23.34
CA ASN A 238 -12.16 -9.98 23.77
C ASN A 238 -12.82 -10.68 22.57
N GLY A 239 -12.28 -11.82 22.19
CA GLY A 239 -12.74 -12.58 21.03
C GLY A 239 -12.59 -11.76 19.74
N SER A 240 -13.68 -11.56 19.02
CA SER A 240 -13.72 -10.73 17.78
C SER A 240 -13.88 -9.24 18.04
N SER A 241 -14.17 -8.82 19.28
CA SER A 241 -14.27 -7.41 19.66
C SER A 241 -12.87 -6.86 19.96
N VAL A 242 -12.35 -6.08 19.05
CA VAL A 242 -11.01 -5.49 19.14
C VAL A 242 -11.12 -3.96 19.05
N PRO A 243 -10.93 -3.23 20.16
CA PRO A 243 -11.04 -1.77 20.15
C PRO A 243 -9.96 -1.16 19.29
N HIS A 244 -10.31 -0.12 18.54
CA HIS A 244 -9.35 0.62 17.70
C HIS A 244 -8.55 -0.29 16.74
N TRP A 245 -9.19 -1.34 16.20
CA TRP A 245 -8.55 -2.28 15.28
C TRP A 245 -7.97 -1.59 14.04
N GLN A 246 -8.51 -0.44 13.64
CA GLN A 246 -8.04 0.37 12.51
C GLN A 246 -6.58 0.81 12.71
N GLU A 247 -6.23 1.24 13.93
CA GLU A 247 -4.86 1.64 14.30
C GLU A 247 -3.86 0.47 14.25
N LEU A 248 -4.34 -0.78 14.36
CA LEU A 248 -3.50 -1.98 14.25
C LEU A 248 -3.45 -2.50 12.80
N GLU A 249 -4.55 -2.37 12.04
CA GLU A 249 -4.60 -2.84 10.65
C GLU A 249 -3.76 -1.97 9.71
N ALA A 250 -3.71 -0.66 9.92
CA ALA A 250 -2.94 0.27 9.09
C ALA A 250 -1.43 -0.08 9.01
N PRO A 251 -0.71 -0.32 10.12
CA PRO A 251 0.68 -0.78 10.04
C PRO A 251 0.85 -2.15 9.39
N LEU A 252 -0.14 -3.06 9.48
CA LEU A 252 -0.11 -4.34 8.76
C LEU A 252 -0.22 -4.12 7.25
N PHE A 253 -1.09 -3.22 6.81
CA PHE A 253 -1.16 -2.84 5.39
C PHE A 253 0.16 -2.24 4.90
N ALA A 254 0.75 -1.33 5.68
CA ALA A 254 2.06 -0.74 5.36
C ALA A 254 3.15 -1.80 5.24
N MET A 255 3.22 -2.73 6.20
CA MET A 255 4.15 -3.85 6.17
C MET A 255 3.97 -4.70 4.91
N ARG A 256 2.73 -5.03 4.54
CA ARG A 256 2.43 -5.75 3.30
C ARG A 256 2.92 -4.99 2.06
N ALA A 257 2.70 -3.67 2.01
CA ALA A 257 3.14 -2.83 0.88
C ALA A 257 4.68 -2.84 0.73
N LEU A 258 5.41 -2.79 1.84
CA LEU A 258 6.88 -2.77 1.87
C LEU A 258 7.53 -4.13 1.61
N GLY A 259 6.80 -5.24 1.63
CA GLY A 259 7.37 -6.59 1.65
C GLY A 259 8.32 -6.92 0.50
N ARG A 260 8.15 -6.31 -0.71
CA ARG A 260 9.09 -6.50 -1.83
C ARG A 260 10.43 -5.79 -1.66
N MET A 261 10.49 -4.81 -0.79
CA MET A 261 11.69 -4.01 -0.53
C MET A 261 12.55 -4.63 0.58
N VAL A 262 11.97 -5.56 1.34
CA VAL A 262 12.64 -6.18 2.48
C VAL A 262 13.46 -7.36 2.00
N HIS A 263 14.77 -7.32 2.30
CA HIS A 263 15.66 -8.41 1.95
C HIS A 263 15.42 -9.62 2.88
N LYS A 264 15.59 -10.83 2.36
CA LYS A 264 15.41 -12.07 3.13
C LYS A 264 16.36 -12.22 4.33
N ASP A 265 17.45 -11.46 4.36
CA ASP A 265 18.45 -11.46 5.46
C ASP A 265 18.22 -10.30 6.43
N GLU A 266 17.02 -9.69 6.46
CA GLU A 266 16.67 -8.67 7.46
C GLU A 266 16.59 -9.34 8.84
N ASP A 267 17.50 -8.96 9.75
CA ASP A 267 17.69 -9.61 11.06
C ASP A 267 17.52 -8.65 12.25
N ILE A 268 17.07 -7.41 12.01
CA ILE A 268 16.96 -6.36 13.01
C ILE A 268 15.51 -6.21 13.51
N VAL A 269 14.57 -6.04 12.59
CA VAL A 269 13.18 -5.68 12.92
C VAL A 269 12.21 -6.84 12.71
N LEU A 270 12.34 -7.61 11.63
CA LEU A 270 11.45 -8.74 11.36
C LEU A 270 11.47 -9.82 12.46
N PRO A 271 12.61 -10.16 13.10
CA PRO A 271 12.60 -11.07 14.24
C PRO A 271 11.74 -10.61 15.42
N GLN A 272 11.52 -9.31 15.55
CA GLN A 272 10.64 -8.73 16.57
C GLN A 272 9.18 -8.65 16.10
N LEU A 273 8.94 -8.36 14.81
CA LEU A 273 7.61 -8.24 14.22
C LEU A 273 6.90 -9.58 14.07
N MET A 274 7.56 -10.59 13.51
CA MET A 274 6.94 -11.86 13.13
C MET A 274 6.27 -12.59 14.30
N PRO A 275 6.85 -12.66 15.52
CA PRO A 275 6.17 -13.25 16.67
C PRO A 275 4.93 -12.46 17.12
N LEU A 276 4.89 -11.14 16.91
CA LEU A 276 3.72 -10.33 17.26
C LEU A 276 2.56 -10.57 16.31
N LEU A 277 2.83 -10.81 15.02
CA LEU A 277 1.80 -11.04 14.01
C LEU A 277 0.89 -12.23 14.32
N VAL A 278 1.47 -13.33 14.76
CA VAL A 278 0.70 -14.56 15.10
C VAL A 278 -0.07 -14.46 16.42
N GLN A 279 0.12 -13.35 17.16
CA GLN A 279 -0.57 -13.06 18.42
C GLN A 279 -1.65 -11.99 18.27
N ILE A 280 -1.86 -11.48 17.05
CA ILE A 280 -2.87 -10.44 16.77
C ILE A 280 -4.27 -10.98 17.08
N PRO A 281 -5.13 -10.18 17.76
CA PRO A 281 -6.48 -10.59 18.14
C PRO A 281 -7.36 -11.00 16.95
N GLY A 282 -8.32 -11.88 17.19
CA GLY A 282 -9.16 -12.52 16.19
C GLY A 282 -10.27 -11.64 15.61
N HIS A 283 -9.91 -10.49 15.01
CA HIS A 283 -10.80 -9.63 14.25
C HIS A 283 -10.69 -9.95 12.75
N GLU A 284 -11.79 -9.93 11.98
CA GLU A 284 -11.80 -10.37 10.57
C GLU A 284 -10.81 -9.57 9.70
N LYS A 285 -10.83 -8.23 9.77
CA LYS A 285 -9.92 -7.37 9.00
C LYS A 285 -8.46 -7.54 9.43
N LEU A 286 -8.20 -7.71 10.72
CA LEU A 286 -6.84 -7.97 11.22
C LEU A 286 -6.34 -9.34 10.77
N ARG A 287 -7.19 -10.37 10.85
CA ARG A 287 -6.83 -11.72 10.36
C ARG A 287 -6.49 -11.70 8.88
N PHE A 288 -7.32 -11.05 8.07
CA PHE A 288 -7.04 -10.87 6.65
C PHE A 288 -5.69 -10.17 6.41
N ALA A 289 -5.47 -9.03 7.06
CA ALA A 289 -4.22 -8.27 6.92
C ALA A 289 -3.00 -9.09 7.34
N THR A 290 -3.08 -9.80 8.49
CA THR A 290 -1.99 -10.66 8.99
C THR A 290 -1.65 -11.78 8.01
N ILE A 291 -2.66 -12.50 7.49
CA ILE A 291 -2.47 -13.56 6.49
C ILE A 291 -1.72 -13.01 5.27
N MET A 292 -2.16 -11.85 4.78
CA MET A 292 -1.54 -11.22 3.60
C MET A 292 -0.11 -10.75 3.86
N VAL A 293 0.20 -10.31 5.09
CA VAL A 293 1.58 -10.01 5.50
C VAL A 293 2.41 -11.28 5.53
N LEU A 294 1.99 -12.31 6.26
CA LEU A 294 2.73 -13.56 6.38
C LEU A 294 3.03 -14.17 5.00
N GLY A 295 2.04 -14.21 4.09
CA GLY A 295 2.23 -14.67 2.72
C GLY A 295 3.17 -13.79 1.88
N ARG A 296 3.42 -12.56 2.30
CA ARG A 296 4.33 -11.65 1.59
C ARG A 296 5.80 -11.82 2.01
N TYR A 297 6.04 -12.38 3.18
CA TYR A 297 7.37 -12.53 3.77
C TYR A 297 7.88 -13.98 3.79
N THR A 298 7.31 -14.85 2.96
CA THR A 298 7.67 -16.28 2.91
C THR A 298 9.11 -16.55 2.49
N GLU A 299 9.72 -15.72 1.63
CA GLU A 299 11.14 -15.80 1.31
C GLU A 299 12.03 -15.52 2.54
N TRP A 300 11.62 -14.54 3.38
CA TRP A 300 12.29 -14.28 4.65
C TRP A 300 12.12 -15.46 5.60
N THR A 301 10.92 -16.00 5.72
CA THR A 301 10.62 -17.17 6.56
C THR A 301 11.42 -18.40 6.12
N ALA A 302 11.62 -18.59 4.80
CA ALA A 302 12.46 -19.67 4.28
C ALA A 302 13.93 -19.54 4.71
N ALA A 303 14.43 -18.31 4.90
CA ALA A 303 15.77 -18.05 5.41
C ALA A 303 15.84 -18.12 6.96
N HIS A 304 14.71 -18.04 7.65
CA HIS A 304 14.58 -18.07 9.12
C HIS A 304 13.60 -19.18 9.57
N PRO A 305 14.02 -20.46 9.48
CA PRO A 305 13.13 -21.62 9.67
C PRO A 305 12.45 -21.69 11.04
N GLU A 306 13.02 -21.08 12.05
CA GLU A 306 12.47 -21.02 13.42
C GLU A 306 11.14 -20.31 13.51
N TYR A 307 10.80 -19.46 12.53
CA TYR A 307 9.52 -18.75 12.47
C TYR A 307 8.47 -19.49 11.62
N LEU A 308 8.85 -20.54 10.89
CA LEU A 308 7.93 -21.23 9.96
C LEU A 308 6.73 -21.83 10.66
N GLU A 309 6.95 -22.62 11.71
CA GLU A 309 5.88 -23.40 12.35
C GLU A 309 4.74 -22.51 12.88
N PRO A 310 4.97 -21.48 13.70
CA PRO A 310 3.88 -20.62 14.18
C PRO A 310 3.17 -19.87 13.06
N GLN A 311 3.87 -19.41 12.04
CA GLN A 311 3.27 -18.72 10.90
C GLN A 311 2.43 -19.67 10.04
N PHE A 312 2.96 -20.84 9.73
CA PHE A 312 2.26 -21.86 8.96
C PHE A 312 0.98 -22.33 9.66
N ASN A 313 1.06 -22.59 10.98
CA ASN A 313 -0.11 -22.93 11.79
C ASN A 313 -1.17 -21.84 11.76
N TYR A 314 -0.78 -20.57 11.86
CA TYR A 314 -1.72 -19.44 11.76
C TYR A 314 -2.46 -19.42 10.42
N ILE A 315 -1.75 -19.71 9.30
CA ILE A 315 -2.38 -19.82 7.98
C ILE A 315 -3.34 -21.00 7.90
N VAL A 316 -2.93 -22.20 8.38
CA VAL A 316 -3.76 -23.41 8.37
C VAL A 316 -5.04 -23.23 9.22
N GLU A 317 -4.92 -22.64 10.40
CA GLU A 317 -6.08 -22.34 11.28
C GLU A 317 -7.03 -21.33 10.63
N SER A 318 -6.54 -20.47 9.76
CA SER A 318 -7.35 -19.47 9.06
C SER A 318 -8.34 -20.07 8.04
N PHE A 319 -8.22 -21.35 7.71
CA PHE A 319 -9.24 -22.07 6.91
C PHE A 319 -10.47 -22.51 7.72
N GLN A 320 -10.45 -22.35 9.04
CA GLN A 320 -11.59 -22.63 9.91
C GLN A 320 -12.52 -21.41 9.99
N THR A 321 -13.03 -20.96 8.85
CA THR A 321 -13.90 -19.79 8.73
C THR A 321 -14.87 -19.94 7.57
N ASP A 322 -15.98 -19.21 7.64
CA ASP A 322 -16.95 -19.08 6.54
C ASP A 322 -16.67 -17.82 5.68
N SER A 323 -15.74 -16.96 6.09
CA SER A 323 -15.38 -15.77 5.33
C SER A 323 -14.62 -16.14 4.05
N ARG A 324 -15.24 -15.85 2.90
CA ARG A 324 -14.63 -16.09 1.59
C ARG A 324 -13.38 -15.25 1.36
N GLU A 325 -13.30 -14.07 1.96
CA GLU A 325 -12.15 -13.17 1.86
C GLU A 325 -10.95 -13.77 2.58
N ILE A 326 -11.15 -14.28 3.81
CA ILE A 326 -10.10 -14.96 4.57
C ILE A 326 -9.67 -16.25 3.88
N LEU A 327 -10.61 -17.07 3.37
CA LEU A 327 -10.29 -18.31 2.66
C LEU A 327 -9.40 -18.05 1.43
N ARG A 328 -9.70 -17.01 0.64
CA ARG A 328 -8.88 -16.62 -0.51
C ARG A 328 -7.48 -16.16 -0.08
N ALA A 329 -7.41 -15.30 0.94
CA ALA A 329 -6.13 -14.82 1.45
C ALA A 329 -5.27 -15.97 2.01
N ALA A 330 -5.87 -16.90 2.75
CA ALA A 330 -5.20 -18.07 3.29
C ALA A 330 -4.69 -19.02 2.20
N ALA A 331 -5.48 -19.24 1.15
CA ALA A 331 -5.10 -20.07 0.01
C ALA A 331 -3.88 -19.48 -0.73
N LEU A 332 -3.94 -18.19 -1.04
CA LEU A 332 -2.83 -17.48 -1.69
C LEU A 332 -1.56 -17.50 -0.81
N SER A 333 -1.69 -17.25 0.48
CA SER A 333 -0.55 -17.26 1.41
C SER A 333 0.03 -18.66 1.56
N LEU A 334 -0.81 -19.70 1.64
CA LEU A 334 -0.36 -21.09 1.71
C LEU A 334 0.42 -21.47 0.43
N LYS A 335 -0.02 -21.03 -0.76
CA LYS A 335 0.73 -21.20 -2.01
C LYS A 335 2.15 -20.65 -1.87
N PHE A 336 2.31 -19.42 -1.38
CA PHE A 336 3.62 -18.81 -1.21
C PHE A 336 4.47 -19.57 -0.17
N PHE A 337 3.91 -19.97 0.97
CA PHE A 337 4.63 -20.82 1.94
C PHE A 337 5.09 -22.13 1.31
N CYS A 338 4.21 -22.81 0.59
CA CYS A 338 4.55 -24.06 -0.09
C CYS A 338 5.59 -23.86 -1.22
N THR A 339 5.64 -22.69 -1.84
CA THR A 339 6.59 -22.38 -2.90
C THR A 339 7.98 -22.06 -2.31
N ASP A 340 8.04 -21.10 -1.39
CA ASP A 340 9.31 -20.57 -0.89
C ASP A 340 9.92 -21.48 0.19
N CYS A 341 9.08 -22.05 1.08
CA CYS A 341 9.50 -22.96 2.14
C CYS A 341 9.42 -24.44 1.76
N ARG A 342 9.30 -24.81 0.46
CA ARG A 342 9.10 -26.18 -0.01
C ARG A 342 10.10 -27.21 0.56
N ASN A 343 11.37 -26.83 0.70
CA ASN A 343 12.40 -27.71 1.25
C ASN A 343 12.19 -27.95 2.75
N LEU A 344 11.75 -26.95 3.50
CA LEU A 344 11.45 -27.05 4.93
C LEU A 344 10.18 -27.88 5.18
N LEU A 345 9.20 -27.78 4.27
CA LEU A 345 7.92 -28.49 4.34
C LEU A 345 7.98 -29.92 3.77
N SER A 346 9.10 -30.31 3.14
CA SER A 346 9.25 -31.63 2.49
C SER A 346 8.97 -32.81 3.42
N GLY A 347 9.31 -32.71 4.71
CA GLY A 347 9.04 -33.74 5.70
C GLY A 347 7.57 -33.84 6.15
N GLN A 348 6.74 -32.85 5.79
CA GLN A 348 5.33 -32.74 6.21
C GLN A 348 4.34 -32.99 5.05
N VAL A 349 4.82 -33.53 3.93
CA VAL A 349 4.02 -33.69 2.70
C VAL A 349 2.73 -34.50 2.91
N LEU A 350 2.72 -35.51 3.80
CA LEU A 350 1.54 -36.32 4.07
C LEU A 350 0.50 -35.58 4.94
N GLN A 351 0.95 -34.76 5.89
CA GLN A 351 0.07 -33.91 6.68
C GLN A 351 -0.57 -32.85 5.78
N LEU A 352 0.25 -32.26 4.89
CA LEU A 352 -0.23 -31.29 3.90
C LEU A 352 -1.27 -31.91 2.96
N GLN A 353 -1.10 -33.17 2.55
CA GLN A 353 -2.11 -33.90 1.78
C GLN A 353 -3.42 -34.06 2.53
N THR A 354 -3.35 -34.54 3.77
CA THR A 354 -4.56 -34.72 4.59
C THR A 354 -5.32 -33.40 4.75
N PHE A 355 -4.59 -32.32 4.96
CA PHE A 355 -5.16 -30.97 5.03
C PHE A 355 -5.79 -30.54 3.71
N TYR A 356 -5.08 -30.72 2.58
CA TYR A 356 -5.57 -30.43 1.24
C TYR A 356 -6.92 -31.09 0.95
N ASP A 357 -7.02 -32.40 1.22
CA ASP A 357 -8.26 -33.15 1.00
C ASP A 357 -9.44 -32.61 1.84
N GLN A 358 -9.18 -32.13 3.05
CA GLN A 358 -10.20 -31.59 3.96
C GLN A 358 -10.75 -30.23 3.54
N ILE A 359 -9.92 -29.38 2.91
CA ILE A 359 -10.29 -27.99 2.62
C ILE A 359 -10.78 -27.78 1.17
N LEU A 360 -10.40 -28.65 0.25
CA LEU A 360 -10.59 -28.45 -1.19
C LEU A 360 -12.05 -28.13 -1.56
N ASP A 361 -13.02 -28.81 -0.93
CA ASP A 361 -14.45 -28.63 -1.20
C ASP A 361 -15.02 -27.31 -0.71
N LYS A 362 -14.36 -26.66 0.24
CA LYS A 362 -14.81 -25.39 0.84
C LYS A 362 -14.30 -24.17 0.07
N LEU A 363 -13.33 -24.37 -0.81
CA LEU A 363 -12.64 -23.28 -1.47
C LEU A 363 -13.32 -22.80 -2.76
N PRO A 364 -13.24 -21.50 -3.05
CA PRO A 364 -13.49 -20.95 -4.40
C PRO A 364 -12.54 -21.59 -5.44
N ASP A 365 -12.95 -21.64 -6.71
CA ASP A 365 -12.18 -22.36 -7.73
C ASP A 365 -10.75 -21.82 -7.91
N LEU A 366 -10.55 -20.50 -7.96
CA LEU A 366 -9.22 -19.90 -8.03
C LEU A 366 -8.33 -20.33 -6.83
N SER A 367 -8.91 -20.38 -5.64
CA SER A 367 -8.17 -20.80 -4.42
C SER A 367 -7.83 -22.29 -4.44
N LYS A 368 -8.61 -23.13 -5.11
CA LYS A 368 -8.24 -24.54 -5.33
C LYS A 368 -7.01 -24.65 -6.23
N GLU A 369 -6.93 -23.85 -7.30
CA GLU A 369 -5.77 -23.78 -8.18
C GLU A 369 -4.52 -23.36 -7.41
N GLU A 370 -4.61 -22.26 -6.65
CA GLU A 370 -3.51 -21.72 -5.84
C GLU A 370 -2.95 -22.76 -4.86
N ILE A 371 -3.82 -23.47 -4.12
CA ILE A 371 -3.38 -24.51 -3.17
C ILE A 371 -2.80 -25.72 -3.89
N THR A 372 -3.42 -26.14 -5.00
CA THR A 372 -2.92 -27.27 -5.78
C THR A 372 -1.51 -26.99 -6.31
N GLU A 373 -1.27 -25.81 -6.84
CA GLU A 373 0.06 -25.35 -7.27
C GLU A 373 1.05 -25.33 -6.11
N GLY A 374 0.64 -24.76 -4.96
CA GLY A 374 1.48 -24.74 -3.76
C GLY A 374 1.90 -26.16 -3.32
N VAL A 375 0.96 -27.05 -3.18
CA VAL A 375 1.22 -28.46 -2.80
C VAL A 375 2.11 -29.15 -3.81
N ALA A 376 1.90 -28.95 -5.10
CA ALA A 376 2.73 -29.51 -6.16
C ALA A 376 4.22 -29.08 -6.02
N ASN A 377 4.49 -27.84 -5.59
CA ASN A 377 5.86 -27.38 -5.32
C ASN A 377 6.55 -28.16 -4.19
N VAL A 378 5.83 -28.55 -3.14
CA VAL A 378 6.36 -29.38 -2.05
C VAL A 378 6.56 -30.83 -2.49
N VAL A 379 5.67 -31.35 -3.35
CA VAL A 379 5.81 -32.69 -3.93
C VAL A 379 7.00 -32.77 -4.88
N ALA A 380 7.26 -31.71 -5.67
CA ALA A 380 8.33 -31.66 -6.65
C ALA A 380 9.74 -31.77 -6.06
N VAL A 381 9.93 -31.44 -4.78
CA VAL A 381 11.25 -31.57 -4.10
C VAL A 381 11.46 -32.93 -3.44
N GLN A 382 10.47 -33.83 -3.52
CA GLN A 382 10.61 -35.18 -3.00
C GLN A 382 11.51 -36.07 -3.89
N PRO A 383 12.11 -37.14 -3.36
CA PRO A 383 12.83 -38.11 -4.19
C PRO A 383 11.93 -38.65 -5.31
N VAL A 384 12.48 -38.84 -6.50
CA VAL A 384 11.72 -39.23 -7.73
C VAL A 384 10.81 -40.44 -7.51
N ALA A 385 11.27 -41.44 -6.75
CA ALA A 385 10.47 -42.63 -6.43
C ALA A 385 9.22 -42.30 -5.59
N GLU A 386 9.30 -41.32 -4.71
CA GLU A 386 8.18 -40.84 -3.87
C GLU A 386 7.29 -39.86 -4.65
N THR A 387 7.85 -39.02 -5.48
CA THR A 387 7.11 -38.01 -6.28
C THR A 387 5.96 -38.67 -7.07
N TYR A 388 6.23 -39.78 -7.78
CA TYR A 388 5.17 -40.47 -8.54
C TYR A 388 4.06 -40.99 -7.62
N ARG A 389 4.40 -41.57 -6.48
CA ARG A 389 3.44 -42.09 -5.50
C ARG A 389 2.56 -40.95 -4.95
N LEU A 390 3.20 -39.86 -4.58
CA LEU A 390 2.51 -38.67 -4.04
C LEU A 390 1.61 -38.02 -5.09
N LEU A 391 2.12 -37.78 -6.30
CA LEU A 391 1.30 -37.25 -7.40
C LEU A 391 0.05 -38.09 -7.65
N LYS A 392 0.19 -39.43 -7.64
CA LYS A 392 -0.94 -40.32 -7.77
C LYS A 392 -1.92 -40.15 -6.61
N THR A 393 -1.43 -40.05 -5.38
CA THR A 393 -2.26 -39.90 -4.18
C THR A 393 -3.05 -38.58 -4.20
N TYR A 394 -2.47 -37.49 -4.69
CA TYR A 394 -3.18 -36.21 -4.88
C TYR A 394 -4.11 -36.20 -6.10
N ALA A 395 -3.74 -36.87 -7.19
CA ALA A 395 -4.52 -36.87 -8.42
C ALA A 395 -5.73 -37.81 -8.37
N ASP A 396 -5.60 -38.99 -7.75
CA ASP A 396 -6.66 -40.00 -7.71
C ASP A 396 -8.00 -39.45 -7.17
N PRO A 397 -8.05 -38.71 -6.04
CA PRO A 397 -9.29 -38.09 -5.56
C PRO A 397 -9.88 -37.07 -6.55
N LEU A 398 -9.04 -36.25 -7.19
CA LEU A 398 -9.48 -35.28 -8.18
C LEU A 398 -10.07 -35.97 -9.42
N VAL A 399 -9.42 -37.01 -9.92
CA VAL A 399 -9.91 -37.81 -11.04
C VAL A 399 -11.26 -38.49 -10.70
N GLN A 400 -11.37 -39.09 -9.51
CA GLN A 400 -12.63 -39.71 -9.05
C GLN A 400 -13.76 -38.69 -8.97
N ARG A 401 -13.48 -37.51 -8.47
CA ARG A 401 -14.43 -36.39 -8.37
C ARG A 401 -14.88 -35.94 -9.77
N LEU A 402 -13.95 -35.75 -10.71
CA LEU A 402 -14.28 -35.41 -12.11
C LEU A 402 -15.13 -36.49 -12.77
N MET A 403 -14.78 -37.76 -12.56
CA MET A 403 -15.58 -38.88 -13.10
C MET A 403 -16.97 -38.91 -12.50
N THR A 404 -17.13 -38.68 -11.22
CA THR A 404 -18.45 -38.62 -10.57
C THR A 404 -19.28 -37.46 -11.10
N LYS A 405 -18.69 -36.27 -11.24
CA LYS A 405 -19.38 -35.11 -11.86
C LYS A 405 -19.73 -35.35 -13.31
N ALA A 406 -18.83 -35.96 -14.09
CA ALA A 406 -19.10 -36.31 -15.49
C ALA A 406 -20.28 -37.27 -15.63
N ASN A 407 -20.35 -38.28 -14.78
CA ASN A 407 -21.47 -39.25 -14.80
C ASN A 407 -22.80 -38.61 -14.40
N ASN A 408 -22.80 -37.56 -13.60
CA ASN A 408 -23.97 -36.83 -13.11
C ASN A 408 -24.37 -35.64 -13.99
N ALA A 409 -23.54 -35.26 -14.98
CA ALA A 409 -23.76 -34.11 -15.86
C ALA A 409 -24.78 -34.43 -16.96
N THR A 410 -26.07 -34.61 -16.60
CA THR A 410 -27.15 -34.97 -17.50
C THR A 410 -27.83 -33.78 -18.19
N ASN A 411 -27.61 -32.57 -17.72
CA ASN A 411 -28.19 -31.33 -18.25
C ASN A 411 -27.07 -30.30 -18.58
N GLU A 412 -27.45 -29.20 -19.25
CA GLU A 412 -26.52 -28.14 -19.67
C GLU A 412 -25.79 -27.49 -18.47
N GLU A 413 -26.48 -27.28 -17.36
CA GLU A 413 -25.90 -26.71 -16.14
C GLU A 413 -24.81 -27.63 -15.53
N GLY A 414 -25.10 -28.96 -15.48
CA GLY A 414 -24.13 -29.97 -15.05
C GLY A 414 -22.91 -30.05 -15.97
N LYS A 415 -23.09 -29.92 -17.29
CA LYS A 415 -21.97 -29.88 -18.24
C LYS A 415 -21.13 -28.63 -18.11
N LEU A 416 -21.74 -27.46 -17.83
CA LEU A 416 -21.04 -26.20 -17.60
C LEU A 416 -20.21 -26.24 -16.29
N ALA A 417 -20.82 -26.80 -15.23
CA ALA A 417 -20.10 -27.01 -13.95
C ALA A 417 -18.92 -27.98 -14.12
N LEU A 418 -19.05 -29.04 -14.89
CA LEU A 418 -17.97 -29.97 -15.23
C LEU A 418 -16.86 -29.29 -16.04
N ALA A 419 -17.21 -28.44 -17.01
CA ALA A 419 -16.23 -27.69 -17.79
C ALA A 419 -15.42 -26.74 -16.92
N GLY A 420 -16.05 -26.04 -15.99
CA GLY A 420 -15.37 -25.19 -15.01
C GLY A 420 -14.37 -25.97 -14.16
N GLU A 421 -14.77 -27.12 -13.63
CA GLU A 421 -13.89 -27.98 -12.81
C GLU A 421 -12.71 -28.56 -13.62
N LEU A 422 -12.92 -28.92 -14.88
CA LEU A 422 -11.85 -29.40 -15.78
C LEU A 422 -10.81 -28.31 -16.06
N ILE A 423 -11.25 -27.07 -16.25
CA ILE A 423 -10.35 -25.91 -16.46
C ILE A 423 -9.53 -25.68 -15.19
N SER A 424 -10.16 -25.59 -14.03
CA SER A 424 -9.52 -25.39 -12.74
C SER A 424 -8.49 -26.50 -12.44
N THR A 425 -8.85 -27.75 -12.63
CA THR A 425 -7.94 -28.89 -12.41
C THR A 425 -6.76 -28.89 -13.39
N LYS A 426 -6.98 -28.47 -14.65
CA LYS A 426 -5.92 -28.40 -15.66
C LYS A 426 -4.90 -27.30 -15.33
N SER A 427 -5.34 -26.10 -14.92
CA SER A 427 -4.45 -25.00 -14.55
C SER A 427 -3.54 -25.40 -13.39
N GLY A 428 -4.08 -26.01 -12.35
CA GLY A 428 -3.29 -26.46 -11.20
C GLY A 428 -2.26 -27.58 -11.48
N LEU A 429 -2.45 -28.36 -12.56
CA LEU A 429 -1.56 -29.48 -12.89
C LEU A 429 -0.57 -29.21 -14.04
N CYS A 430 -0.82 -28.19 -14.88
CA CYS A 430 -0.08 -28.01 -16.15
C CYS A 430 0.91 -26.83 -16.18
N GLU A 431 0.92 -25.93 -15.19
CA GLU A 431 1.87 -24.78 -15.19
C GLU A 431 3.31 -25.13 -14.76
N GLN A 432 3.64 -26.40 -14.62
CA GLN A 432 4.97 -26.88 -14.21
C GLN A 432 5.71 -27.70 -15.30
N SER A 433 5.36 -27.55 -16.58
CA SER A 433 6.10 -28.23 -17.66
C SER A 433 7.01 -27.29 -18.45
#